data_6149879eefd6cae59ecd3e7a7cd7ab5f
#
_entry.id   6149879eefd6cae59ecd3e7a7cd7ab5f
#
_cell.length_a   1.000
_cell.length_b   1.000
_cell.length_c   1.000
_cell.angle_alpha   90.00
_cell.angle_beta   90.00
_cell.angle_gamma   90.00
#
_symmetry.space_group_name_H-M   'P 1'
#
loop_
_entity.id
_entity.type
_entity.pdbx_description
1 polymer ?
#
loop_
_entity_poly.entity_id
_entity_poly.type
_entity_poly.pdbx_seq_one_letter_code
_entity_poly.pdbx_strand_id
1 'polypeptide(L)'
;AYDMVVQGMGGLMSVTGHPNSEPTRVGTSIGDITAGLFTAIGINAALYDRQKTGKGMFIDVSMLDCQIAILENAIARYLSKNEIPKPMGSRHPSIAPFEAFKTKDSYIIIAAGNDKLYEKLCEVLGIPEMVSDKRFNTNSLRCENMNELKSIFEDKLSSKNTSEWVSEMEKLKIPCGPIFNIKEAVENPQVEARNMIVKAYHKVVGDFRLAGNPIKMSSYEDKSTRGDIPDLDEHREKILKAVSYTHLTLPTTMWV
;
A
#
# COMPACT_ATOMS: atom_id res chain seq x y z
N ALA A 1 -15.27 -6.91 -14.88
CA ALA A 1 -14.51 -7.85 -14.04
C ALA A 1 -14.68 -7.47 -12.57
N TYR A 2 -14.49 -8.42 -11.66
CA TYR A 2 -14.49 -8.17 -10.23
C TYR A 2 -13.05 -8.20 -9.71
N ASP A 3 -12.77 -7.40 -8.67
CA ASP A 3 -11.45 -7.26 -8.05
C ASP A 3 -10.71 -8.60 -7.82
N MET A 4 -11.37 -9.54 -7.12
CA MET A 4 -10.74 -10.82 -6.79
C MET A 4 -10.40 -11.67 -8.03
N VAL A 5 -11.22 -11.60 -9.08
CA VAL A 5 -10.96 -12.30 -10.34
C VAL A 5 -9.71 -11.72 -11.02
N VAL A 6 -9.60 -10.40 -11.02
CA VAL A 6 -8.45 -9.69 -11.61
C VAL A 6 -7.18 -9.90 -10.80
N GLN A 7 -7.24 -9.94 -9.48
CA GLN A 7 -6.10 -10.31 -8.65
C GLN A 7 -5.57 -11.71 -8.97
N GLY A 8 -6.46 -12.66 -9.23
CA GLY A 8 -6.09 -14.02 -9.65
C GLY A 8 -5.48 -14.05 -11.06
N MET A 9 -6.18 -13.49 -12.05
CA MET A 9 -5.75 -13.49 -13.45
C MET A 9 -4.50 -12.63 -13.70
N GLY A 10 -4.36 -11.52 -12.98
CA GLY A 10 -3.22 -10.60 -13.10
C GLY A 10 -1.96 -11.06 -12.38
N GLY A 11 -1.97 -12.23 -11.72
CA GLY A 11 -0.80 -12.82 -11.07
C GLY A 11 -0.52 -12.30 -9.64
N LEU A 12 -1.26 -11.33 -9.13
CA LEU A 12 -1.02 -10.76 -7.80
C LEU A 12 -1.16 -11.82 -6.69
N MET A 13 -2.16 -12.71 -6.79
CA MET A 13 -2.35 -13.78 -5.82
C MET A 13 -1.23 -14.83 -5.85
N SER A 14 -0.49 -14.95 -6.96
CA SER A 14 0.63 -15.90 -7.08
C SER A 14 1.89 -15.45 -6.32
N VAL A 15 1.97 -14.18 -5.94
CA VAL A 15 3.11 -13.60 -5.20
C VAL A 15 2.71 -13.12 -3.80
N THR A 16 1.42 -13.17 -3.45
CA THR A 16 0.89 -12.75 -2.15
C THR A 16 0.65 -13.94 -1.24
N GLY A 17 1.06 -13.85 0.02
CA GLY A 17 0.89 -14.91 1.03
C GLY A 17 2.19 -15.47 1.55
N HIS A 18 2.09 -16.52 2.36
CA HIS A 18 3.23 -17.23 2.90
C HIS A 18 3.69 -18.36 1.96
N PRO A 19 4.96 -18.79 2.02
CA PRO A 19 5.44 -19.94 1.26
C PRO A 19 4.55 -21.18 1.48
N ASN A 20 4.18 -21.84 0.38
CA ASN A 20 3.35 -23.04 0.38
C ASN A 20 1.94 -22.88 0.97
N SER A 21 1.44 -21.65 1.12
CA SER A 21 0.03 -21.40 1.47
C SER A 21 -0.87 -21.49 0.24
N GLU A 22 -2.17 -21.59 0.49
CA GLU A 22 -3.17 -21.39 -0.57
C GLU A 22 -3.07 -20.00 -1.18
N PRO A 23 -3.50 -19.82 -2.46
CA PRO A 23 -3.53 -18.51 -3.09
C PRO A 23 -4.27 -17.47 -2.22
N THR A 24 -3.62 -16.38 -1.90
CA THR A 24 -4.13 -15.37 -0.97
C THR A 24 -4.33 -14.04 -1.70
N ARG A 25 -5.53 -13.46 -1.57
CA ARG A 25 -5.79 -12.12 -2.08
C ARG A 25 -5.19 -11.04 -1.17
N VAL A 26 -4.90 -9.88 -1.72
CA VAL A 26 -4.67 -8.66 -0.92
C VAL A 26 -5.96 -8.28 -0.19
N GLY A 27 -5.87 -7.89 1.07
CA GLY A 27 -7.01 -7.65 1.95
C GLY A 27 -7.93 -6.48 1.58
N THR A 28 -7.55 -5.68 0.57
CA THR A 28 -8.35 -4.59 -0.01
C THR A 28 -8.61 -4.85 -1.50
N SER A 29 -9.57 -4.12 -2.11
CA SER A 29 -9.90 -4.20 -3.53
C SER A 29 -8.84 -3.49 -4.39
N ILE A 30 -7.62 -4.02 -4.38
CA ILE A 30 -6.47 -3.38 -5.03
C ILE A 30 -6.62 -3.27 -6.56
N GLY A 31 -7.37 -4.20 -7.18
CA GLY A 31 -7.69 -4.15 -8.60
C GLY A 31 -8.56 -2.95 -8.96
N ASP A 32 -9.61 -2.72 -8.18
CA ASP A 32 -10.51 -1.56 -8.36
C ASP A 32 -9.76 -0.26 -8.08
N ILE A 33 -9.01 -0.21 -6.96
CA ILE A 33 -8.28 0.99 -6.53
C ILE A 33 -7.25 1.40 -7.57
N THR A 34 -6.45 0.47 -8.08
CA THR A 34 -5.42 0.78 -9.08
C THR A 34 -6.03 1.23 -10.41
N ALA A 35 -7.12 0.60 -10.86
CA ALA A 35 -7.84 1.03 -12.05
C ALA A 35 -8.39 2.46 -11.88
N GLY A 36 -8.96 2.78 -10.72
CA GLY A 36 -9.41 4.13 -10.40
C GLY A 36 -8.28 5.17 -10.43
N LEU A 37 -7.13 4.83 -9.84
CA LEU A 37 -5.94 5.71 -9.83
C LEU A 37 -5.38 5.94 -11.25
N PHE A 38 -5.20 4.89 -12.05
CA PHE A 38 -4.74 5.02 -13.43
C PHE A 38 -5.74 5.77 -14.29
N THR A 39 -7.04 5.58 -14.08
CA THR A 39 -8.10 6.34 -14.76
C THR A 39 -7.99 7.84 -14.43
N ALA A 40 -7.84 8.19 -13.16
CA ALA A 40 -7.66 9.59 -12.75
C ALA A 40 -6.39 10.22 -13.37
N ILE A 41 -5.29 9.48 -13.41
CA ILE A 41 -4.04 9.93 -14.08
C ILE A 41 -4.28 10.15 -15.57
N GLY A 42 -4.91 9.19 -16.26
CA GLY A 42 -5.22 9.27 -17.69
C GLY A 42 -6.12 10.46 -18.02
N ILE A 43 -7.18 10.70 -17.22
CA ILE A 43 -8.07 11.85 -17.40
C ILE A 43 -7.31 13.17 -17.25
N ASN A 44 -6.47 13.31 -16.21
CA ASN A 44 -5.70 14.53 -16.01
C ASN A 44 -4.71 14.78 -17.15
N ALA A 45 -4.04 13.74 -17.65
CA ALA A 45 -3.16 13.83 -18.81
C ALA A 45 -3.92 14.26 -20.08
N ALA A 46 -5.08 13.69 -20.33
CA ALA A 46 -5.93 14.05 -21.48
C ALA A 46 -6.49 15.48 -21.38
N LEU A 47 -6.87 15.92 -20.18
CA LEU A 47 -7.31 17.30 -19.97
C LEU A 47 -6.17 18.29 -20.22
N TYR A 48 -4.97 17.99 -19.79
CA TYR A 48 -3.79 18.81 -20.04
C TYR A 48 -3.44 18.86 -21.53
N ASP A 49 -3.50 17.74 -22.25
CA ASP A 49 -3.29 17.70 -23.71
C ASP A 49 -4.38 18.48 -24.44
N ARG A 50 -5.65 18.36 -24.04
CA ARG A 50 -6.76 19.11 -24.61
C ARG A 50 -6.57 20.62 -24.53
N GLN A 51 -5.95 21.13 -23.46
CA GLN A 51 -5.64 22.56 -23.36
C GLN A 51 -4.67 23.04 -24.44
N LYS A 52 -3.78 22.16 -24.92
CA LYS A 52 -2.81 22.48 -25.97
C LYS A 52 -3.37 22.25 -27.38
N THR A 53 -4.10 21.17 -27.55
CA THR A 53 -4.53 20.69 -28.88
C THR A 53 -5.95 21.12 -29.24
N GLY A 54 -6.78 21.49 -28.26
CA GLY A 54 -8.21 21.73 -28.42
C GLY A 54 -9.04 20.47 -28.67
N LYS A 55 -8.44 19.28 -28.66
CA LYS A 55 -9.09 18.02 -29.01
C LYS A 55 -9.23 17.11 -27.79
N GLY A 56 -10.40 16.49 -27.64
CA GLY A 56 -10.60 15.42 -26.69
C GLY A 56 -10.05 14.08 -27.22
N MET A 57 -9.95 13.09 -26.33
CA MET A 57 -9.54 11.72 -26.70
C MET A 57 -10.34 10.69 -25.91
N PHE A 58 -10.41 9.49 -26.44
CA PHE A 58 -10.92 8.32 -25.73
C PHE A 58 -9.80 7.74 -24.85
N ILE A 59 -10.15 7.33 -23.63
CA ILE A 59 -9.22 6.72 -22.67
C ILE A 59 -9.77 5.35 -22.32
N ASP A 60 -8.98 4.30 -22.54
CA ASP A 60 -9.27 2.93 -22.14
C ASP A 60 -8.35 2.51 -21.01
N VAL A 61 -8.91 2.02 -19.91
CA VAL A 61 -8.19 1.55 -18.72
C VAL A 61 -8.74 0.20 -18.31
N SER A 62 -7.94 -0.84 -18.49
CA SER A 62 -8.27 -2.21 -18.10
C SER A 62 -7.78 -2.50 -16.69
N MET A 63 -8.64 -3.11 -15.85
CA MET A 63 -8.23 -3.59 -14.51
C MET A 63 -7.07 -4.59 -14.60
N LEU A 64 -7.06 -5.46 -15.61
CA LEU A 64 -5.99 -6.44 -15.81
C LEU A 64 -4.65 -5.77 -16.11
N ASP A 65 -4.65 -4.79 -16.99
CA ASP A 65 -3.44 -4.03 -17.35
C ASP A 65 -2.88 -3.29 -16.13
N CYS A 66 -3.77 -2.74 -15.30
CA CYS A 66 -3.39 -2.11 -14.04
C CYS A 66 -2.73 -3.08 -13.05
N GLN A 67 -3.21 -4.33 -12.97
CA GLN A 67 -2.56 -5.36 -12.15
C GLN A 67 -1.16 -5.72 -12.66
N ILE A 68 -1.00 -5.86 -13.96
CA ILE A 68 0.31 -6.10 -14.58
C ILE A 68 1.26 -4.93 -14.30
N ALA A 69 0.78 -3.69 -14.41
CA ALA A 69 1.59 -2.50 -14.18
C ALA A 69 2.14 -2.38 -12.74
N ILE A 70 1.40 -2.84 -11.72
CA ILE A 70 1.86 -2.78 -10.32
C ILE A 70 2.75 -3.96 -9.90
N LEU A 71 2.91 -4.98 -10.74
CA LEU A 71 3.76 -6.16 -10.49
C LEU A 71 5.18 -6.00 -11.07
N GLU A 72 5.69 -4.79 -11.18
CA GLU A 72 6.92 -4.42 -11.86
C GLU A 72 8.12 -5.31 -11.51
N ASN A 73 8.34 -5.57 -10.22
CA ASN A 73 9.46 -6.40 -9.74
C ASN A 73 9.28 -7.89 -10.08
N ALA A 74 8.09 -8.43 -9.84
CA ALA A 74 7.79 -9.83 -10.12
C ALA A 74 7.91 -10.13 -11.63
N ILE A 75 7.38 -9.24 -12.47
CA ILE A 75 7.47 -9.35 -13.92
C ILE A 75 8.91 -9.21 -14.40
N ALA A 76 9.65 -8.22 -13.88
CA ALA A 76 11.07 -8.03 -14.25
C ALA A 76 11.92 -9.26 -13.91
N ARG A 77 11.69 -9.91 -12.78
CA ARG A 77 12.37 -11.16 -12.38
C ARG A 77 12.06 -12.30 -13.35
N TYR A 78 10.79 -12.48 -13.68
CA TYR A 78 10.38 -13.50 -14.65
C TYR A 78 10.99 -13.26 -16.03
N LEU A 79 10.84 -12.05 -16.59
CA LEU A 79 11.31 -11.72 -17.93
C LEU A 79 12.85 -11.73 -18.06
N SER A 80 13.58 -11.41 -16.98
CA SER A 80 15.05 -11.38 -17.03
C SER A 80 15.72 -12.70 -16.71
N LYS A 81 15.11 -13.52 -15.83
CA LYS A 81 15.73 -14.75 -15.31
C LYS A 81 14.92 -16.02 -15.59
N ASN A 82 13.74 -15.89 -16.21
CA ASN A 82 12.76 -16.98 -16.36
C ASN A 82 12.40 -17.66 -15.01
N GLU A 83 12.51 -16.89 -13.92
CA GLU A 83 12.18 -17.34 -12.55
C GLU A 83 10.73 -17.00 -12.25
N ILE A 84 9.89 -17.99 -11.98
CA ILE A 84 8.50 -17.78 -11.58
C ILE A 84 8.48 -17.33 -10.12
N PRO A 85 8.11 -16.05 -9.83
CA PRO A 85 8.03 -15.56 -8.45
C PRO A 85 6.98 -16.33 -7.64
N LYS A 86 7.27 -16.54 -6.35
CA LYS A 86 6.38 -17.24 -5.40
C LYS A 86 6.14 -16.38 -4.18
N PRO A 87 5.07 -16.65 -3.41
CA PRO A 87 4.84 -15.99 -2.14
C PRO A 87 6.00 -16.17 -1.16
N MET A 88 6.42 -15.10 -0.53
CA MET A 88 7.58 -15.06 0.39
C MET A 88 7.21 -14.54 1.79
N GLY A 89 5.93 -14.42 2.11
CA GLY A 89 5.46 -13.76 3.32
C GLY A 89 5.76 -12.26 3.27
N SER A 90 6.35 -11.74 4.34
CA SER A 90 6.76 -10.32 4.42
C SER A 90 8.18 -10.05 3.89
N ARG A 91 8.86 -11.08 3.38
CA ARG A 91 10.27 -10.99 2.98
C ARG A 91 10.45 -10.24 1.66
N HIS A 92 11.44 -9.35 1.61
CA HIS A 92 11.88 -8.74 0.35
C HIS A 92 12.66 -9.77 -0.50
N PRO A 93 12.42 -9.85 -1.82
CA PRO A 93 13.00 -10.91 -2.66
C PRO A 93 14.51 -10.85 -2.88
N SER A 94 15.17 -9.71 -2.63
CA SER A 94 16.58 -9.49 -2.96
C SER A 94 17.38 -8.69 -1.93
N ILE A 95 16.76 -8.33 -0.82
CA ILE A 95 17.40 -7.52 0.25
C ILE A 95 17.15 -8.20 1.59
N ALA A 96 18.22 -8.36 2.39
CA ALA A 96 18.15 -8.96 3.71
C ALA A 96 19.08 -8.23 4.72
N PRO A 97 18.60 -7.98 5.96
CA PRO A 97 17.26 -8.24 6.46
C PRO A 97 16.24 -7.18 6.03
N PHE A 98 15.14 -7.62 5.45
CA PHE A 98 14.02 -6.76 5.10
C PHE A 98 12.73 -7.59 5.15
N GLU A 99 12.17 -7.75 6.35
CA GLU A 99 10.92 -8.49 6.60
C GLU A 99 10.35 -8.21 8.00
N ALA A 100 9.28 -8.91 8.36
CA ALA A 100 8.73 -8.93 9.70
C ALA A 100 9.47 -9.92 10.60
N PHE A 101 9.83 -9.48 11.80
CA PHE A 101 10.47 -10.28 12.85
C PHE A 101 9.60 -10.30 14.10
N LYS A 102 9.57 -11.44 14.78
CA LYS A 102 8.85 -11.60 16.04
C LYS A 102 9.61 -10.92 17.17
N THR A 103 8.88 -10.18 18.00
CA THR A 103 9.36 -9.57 19.22
C THR A 103 8.74 -10.27 20.44
N LYS A 104 8.92 -9.73 21.64
CA LYS A 104 8.33 -10.29 22.84
C LYS A 104 6.79 -10.30 22.81
N ASP A 105 6.17 -9.26 22.28
CA ASP A 105 4.72 -9.03 22.34
C ASP A 105 4.01 -9.04 20.97
N SER A 106 4.74 -8.83 19.87
CA SER A 106 4.13 -8.71 18.54
C SER A 106 5.17 -8.96 17.43
N TYR A 107 5.11 -8.16 16.36
CA TYR A 107 6.03 -8.16 15.23
C TYR A 107 6.53 -6.76 14.93
N ILE A 108 7.78 -6.67 14.48
CA ILE A 108 8.41 -5.46 13.97
C ILE A 108 8.84 -5.68 12.52
N ILE A 109 8.56 -4.71 11.63
CA ILE A 109 9.21 -4.65 10.32
C ILE A 109 10.57 -4.01 10.50
N ILE A 110 11.63 -4.64 9.96
CA ILE A 110 12.98 -4.08 9.92
C ILE A 110 13.42 -4.07 8.45
N ALA A 111 13.92 -2.94 7.97
CA ALA A 111 14.39 -2.75 6.61
C ALA A 111 15.84 -2.25 6.58
N ALA A 112 16.78 -3.12 6.92
CA ALA A 112 18.21 -2.80 6.90
C ALA A 112 18.79 -3.06 5.48
N GLY A 113 18.42 -2.20 4.53
CA GLY A 113 18.61 -2.39 3.10
C GLY A 113 20.03 -2.24 2.57
N ASN A 114 21.04 -1.98 3.42
CA ASN A 114 22.46 -1.91 3.05
C ASN A 114 23.35 -2.32 4.21
N ASP A 115 24.65 -2.53 3.94
CA ASP A 115 25.58 -3.04 4.93
C ASP A 115 25.74 -2.12 6.15
N LYS A 116 25.73 -0.79 5.98
CA LYS A 116 25.78 0.16 7.10
C LYS A 116 24.58 0.07 8.02
N LEU A 117 23.40 -0.18 7.48
CA LEU A 117 22.20 -0.39 8.29
C LEU A 117 22.22 -1.78 8.97
N TYR A 118 22.78 -2.78 8.30
CA TYR A 118 22.98 -4.10 8.88
C TYR A 118 23.96 -4.05 10.07
N GLU A 119 25.10 -3.34 9.93
CA GLU A 119 26.04 -3.11 11.02
C GLU A 119 25.38 -2.48 12.24
N LYS A 120 24.62 -1.39 12.05
CA LYS A 120 23.88 -0.74 13.13
C LYS A 120 22.81 -1.65 13.75
N LEU A 121 22.17 -2.48 12.94
CA LEU A 121 21.19 -3.44 13.42
C LEU A 121 21.86 -4.50 14.30
N CYS A 122 22.98 -5.03 13.89
CA CYS A 122 23.77 -5.98 14.70
C CYS A 122 24.23 -5.34 16.02
N GLU A 123 24.64 -4.08 15.98
CA GLU A 123 25.05 -3.33 17.19
C GLU A 123 23.86 -3.18 18.16
N VAL A 124 22.69 -2.73 17.70
CA VAL A 124 21.52 -2.52 18.58
C VAL A 124 20.95 -3.83 19.12
N LEU A 125 21.13 -4.93 18.39
CA LEU A 125 20.76 -6.28 18.85
C LEU A 125 21.80 -6.92 19.78
N GLY A 126 22.96 -6.27 19.99
CA GLY A 126 24.04 -6.79 20.83
C GLY A 126 24.77 -8.00 20.24
N ILE A 127 24.87 -8.08 18.92
CA ILE A 127 25.53 -9.16 18.16
C ILE A 127 26.46 -8.59 17.07
N PRO A 128 27.39 -7.68 17.40
CA PRO A 128 28.25 -7.02 16.40
C PRO A 128 29.13 -8.01 15.61
N GLU A 129 29.44 -9.18 16.18
CA GLU A 129 30.20 -10.24 15.52
C GLU A 129 29.55 -10.76 14.23
N MET A 130 28.23 -10.63 14.09
CA MET A 130 27.47 -11.06 12.91
C MET A 130 27.87 -10.31 11.63
N VAL A 131 28.44 -9.11 11.75
CA VAL A 131 28.90 -8.31 10.61
C VAL A 131 30.05 -9.01 9.86
N SER A 132 30.94 -9.68 10.59
CA SER A 132 32.08 -10.42 10.02
C SER A 132 31.81 -11.90 9.80
N ASP A 133 30.64 -12.40 10.17
CA ASP A 133 30.26 -13.81 9.97
C ASP A 133 30.16 -14.10 8.46
N LYS A 134 30.89 -15.11 8.00
CA LYS A 134 30.96 -15.51 6.59
C LYS A 134 29.60 -15.90 5.98
N ARG A 135 28.62 -16.24 6.80
CA ARG A 135 27.23 -16.57 6.36
C ARG A 135 26.42 -15.32 6.04
N PHE A 136 26.80 -14.12 6.57
CA PHE A 136 25.96 -12.92 6.56
C PHE A 136 26.68 -11.63 6.16
N ASN A 137 27.97 -11.68 5.87
CA ASN A 137 28.80 -10.50 5.61
C ASN A 137 28.52 -9.78 4.28
N THR A 138 27.71 -10.36 3.39
CA THR A 138 27.20 -9.71 2.18
C THR A 138 25.68 -9.85 2.08
N ASN A 139 25.02 -8.94 1.34
CA ASN A 139 23.59 -9.05 1.12
C ASN A 139 23.18 -10.37 0.46
N SER A 140 23.94 -10.88 -0.50
CA SER A 140 23.66 -12.17 -1.16
C SER A 140 23.63 -13.31 -0.15
N LEU A 141 24.66 -13.40 0.68
CA LEU A 141 24.77 -14.44 1.70
C LEU A 141 23.67 -14.30 2.78
N ARG A 142 23.31 -13.08 3.15
CA ARG A 142 22.15 -12.84 4.02
C ARG A 142 20.83 -13.32 3.41
N CYS A 143 20.63 -13.08 2.11
CA CYS A 143 19.43 -13.58 1.40
C CYS A 143 19.41 -15.11 1.34
N GLU A 144 20.54 -15.75 1.08
CA GLU A 144 20.68 -17.21 1.02
C GLU A 144 20.41 -17.85 2.39
N ASN A 145 20.94 -17.25 3.46
CA ASN A 145 20.88 -17.77 4.83
C ASN A 145 19.78 -17.07 5.68
N MET A 146 18.79 -16.46 5.04
CA MET A 146 17.83 -15.58 5.73
C MET A 146 17.03 -16.30 6.83
N ASN A 147 16.71 -17.56 6.71
CA ASN A 147 15.99 -18.31 7.75
C ASN A 147 16.81 -18.42 9.04
N GLU A 148 18.11 -18.68 8.92
CA GLU A 148 19.03 -18.74 10.05
C GLU A 148 19.22 -17.35 10.67
N LEU A 149 19.46 -16.33 9.84
CA LEU A 149 19.58 -14.95 10.27
C LEU A 149 18.33 -14.48 11.02
N LYS A 150 17.14 -14.81 10.50
CA LYS A 150 15.86 -14.51 11.13
C LYS A 150 15.75 -15.14 12.51
N SER A 151 16.11 -16.40 12.66
CA SER A 151 16.06 -17.10 13.95
C SER A 151 16.97 -16.44 14.99
N ILE A 152 18.20 -16.04 14.59
CA ILE A 152 19.15 -15.32 15.47
C ILE A 152 18.57 -13.97 15.90
N PHE A 153 17.99 -13.22 14.97
CA PHE A 153 17.41 -11.91 15.26
C PHE A 153 16.18 -12.02 16.16
N GLU A 154 15.27 -12.97 15.89
CA GLU A 154 14.08 -13.17 16.71
C GLU A 154 14.42 -13.62 18.13
N ASP A 155 15.49 -14.39 18.34
CA ASP A 155 16.00 -14.73 19.66
C ASP A 155 16.34 -13.44 20.44
N LYS A 156 17.08 -12.51 19.84
CA LYS A 156 17.43 -11.21 20.48
C LYS A 156 16.22 -10.31 20.66
N LEU A 157 15.38 -10.22 19.63
CA LEU A 157 14.18 -9.38 19.64
C LEU A 157 13.14 -9.83 20.67
N SER A 158 13.15 -11.10 21.07
CA SER A 158 12.24 -11.64 22.10
C SER A 158 12.44 -11.03 23.48
N SER A 159 13.58 -10.35 23.73
CA SER A 159 13.93 -9.76 25.05
C SER A 159 13.16 -8.49 25.40
N LYS A 160 12.61 -7.76 24.42
CA LYS A 160 11.90 -6.48 24.61
C LYS A 160 10.61 -6.42 23.79
N ASN A 161 9.73 -5.50 24.17
CA ASN A 161 8.50 -5.22 23.41
C ASN A 161 8.81 -4.48 22.10
N THR A 162 7.91 -4.56 21.14
CA THR A 162 8.03 -3.91 19.82
C THR A 162 8.31 -2.41 19.94
N SER A 163 7.60 -1.71 20.81
CA SER A 163 7.76 -0.26 21.01
C SER A 163 9.15 0.14 21.54
N GLU A 164 9.74 -0.68 22.39
CA GLU A 164 11.09 -0.46 22.91
C GLU A 164 12.12 -0.60 21.78
N TRP A 165 12.01 -1.65 20.97
CA TRP A 165 12.88 -1.88 19.81
C TRP A 165 12.75 -0.77 18.76
N VAL A 166 11.52 -0.34 18.44
CA VAL A 166 11.31 0.79 17.53
C VAL A 166 12.03 2.03 18.04
N SER A 167 11.88 2.39 19.32
CA SER A 167 12.53 3.56 19.91
C SER A 167 14.07 3.48 19.84
N GLU A 168 14.66 2.30 20.06
CA GLU A 168 16.12 2.12 19.98
C GLU A 168 16.63 2.19 18.54
N MET A 169 15.94 1.56 17.60
CA MET A 169 16.31 1.55 16.18
C MET A 169 16.15 2.92 15.52
N GLU A 170 15.11 3.69 15.87
CA GLU A 170 14.91 5.06 15.38
C GLU A 170 16.06 6.00 15.77
N LYS A 171 16.63 5.88 16.99
CA LYS A 171 17.79 6.66 17.42
C LYS A 171 19.00 6.47 16.50
N LEU A 172 19.17 5.26 15.96
CA LEU A 172 20.23 4.91 15.01
C LEU A 172 19.83 5.12 13.54
N LYS A 173 18.59 5.63 13.31
CA LYS A 173 18.01 5.81 11.97
C LYS A 173 17.95 4.52 11.17
N ILE A 174 17.63 3.41 11.82
CA ILE A 174 17.34 2.13 11.18
C ILE A 174 15.86 2.15 10.81
N PRO A 175 15.49 1.99 9.52
CA PRO A 175 14.09 1.96 9.11
C PRO A 175 13.39 0.74 9.73
N CYS A 176 12.41 0.99 10.59
CA CYS A 176 11.61 -0.04 11.27
C CYS A 176 10.23 0.51 11.62
N GLY A 177 9.32 -0.38 11.98
CA GLY A 177 8.00 0.01 12.46
C GLY A 177 7.18 -1.19 12.93
N PRO A 178 6.18 -0.97 13.78
CA PRO A 178 5.25 -2.02 14.22
C PRO A 178 4.30 -2.41 13.09
N ILE A 179 3.67 -3.59 13.22
CA ILE A 179 2.55 -3.99 12.37
C ILE A 179 1.27 -3.66 13.12
N PHE A 180 0.60 -2.60 12.67
CA PHE A 180 -0.65 -2.13 13.25
C PHE A 180 -1.85 -2.91 12.71
N ASN A 181 -2.83 -3.18 13.57
CA ASN A 181 -4.19 -3.48 13.15
C ASN A 181 -4.91 -2.19 12.71
N ILE A 182 -6.12 -2.32 12.15
CA ILE A 182 -6.86 -1.16 11.61
C ILE A 182 -7.18 -0.11 12.70
N LYS A 183 -7.48 -0.54 13.93
CA LYS A 183 -7.73 0.39 15.04
C LYS A 183 -6.47 1.21 15.35
N GLU A 184 -5.35 0.53 15.54
CA GLU A 184 -4.05 1.18 15.84
C GLU A 184 -3.62 2.11 14.69
N ALA A 185 -3.83 1.69 13.43
CA ALA A 185 -3.53 2.53 12.28
C ALA A 185 -4.40 3.80 12.25
N VAL A 186 -5.70 3.69 12.53
CA VAL A 186 -6.63 4.83 12.55
C VAL A 186 -6.34 5.78 13.71
N GLU A 187 -5.92 5.26 14.86
CA GLU A 187 -5.60 6.02 16.08
C GLU A 187 -4.15 6.56 16.08
N ASN A 188 -3.37 6.30 15.02
CA ASN A 188 -2.00 6.79 14.94
C ASN A 188 -1.94 8.33 14.87
N PRO A 189 -1.14 9.00 15.71
CA PRO A 189 -1.03 10.46 15.73
C PRO A 189 -0.67 11.08 14.37
N GLN A 190 0.12 10.40 13.54
CA GLN A 190 0.46 10.87 12.21
C GLN A 190 -0.76 10.83 11.25
N VAL A 191 -1.63 9.84 11.40
CA VAL A 191 -2.88 9.73 10.63
C VAL A 191 -3.84 10.85 11.00
N GLU A 192 -3.93 11.18 12.30
CA GLU A 192 -4.69 12.32 12.81
C GLU A 192 -4.11 13.66 12.31
N ALA A 193 -2.80 13.90 12.51
CA ALA A 193 -2.11 15.11 12.07
C ALA A 193 -2.22 15.35 10.55
N ARG A 194 -2.36 14.27 9.77
CA ARG A 194 -2.58 14.32 8.32
C ARG A 194 -4.06 14.41 7.94
N ASN A 195 -4.97 14.55 8.90
CA ASN A 195 -6.42 14.63 8.67
C ASN A 195 -6.91 13.48 7.75
N MET A 196 -6.44 12.25 8.03
CA MET A 196 -6.77 11.09 7.22
C MET A 196 -8.02 10.36 7.71
N ILE A 197 -8.60 10.79 8.84
CA ILE A 197 -9.91 10.36 9.32
C ILE A 197 -10.78 11.62 9.47
N VAL A 198 -11.77 11.73 8.61
CA VAL A 198 -12.66 12.89 8.55
C VAL A 198 -14.09 12.54 8.97
N LYS A 199 -14.82 13.55 9.44
CA LYS A 199 -16.24 13.41 9.81
C LYS A 199 -17.12 13.64 8.60
N ALA A 200 -18.25 12.93 8.53
CA ALA A 200 -19.32 13.14 7.57
C ALA A 200 -20.66 12.89 8.24
N TYR A 201 -21.72 13.40 7.64
CA TYR A 201 -23.09 13.20 8.09
C TYR A 201 -23.93 12.61 6.95
N HIS A 202 -24.84 11.71 7.30
CA HIS A 202 -25.86 11.20 6.40
C HIS A 202 -27.22 11.17 7.13
N LYS A 203 -28.26 11.64 6.51
CA LYS A 203 -29.58 11.84 7.15
C LYS A 203 -30.21 10.58 7.76
N VAL A 204 -29.84 9.39 7.27
CA VAL A 204 -30.35 8.12 7.80
C VAL A 204 -29.39 7.51 8.82
N VAL A 205 -28.08 7.57 8.56
CA VAL A 205 -27.05 6.93 9.40
C VAL A 205 -26.59 7.85 10.54
N GLY A 206 -26.74 9.17 10.40
CA GLY A 206 -26.21 10.17 11.33
C GLY A 206 -24.73 10.45 11.10
N ASP A 207 -24.03 10.83 12.15
CA ASP A 207 -22.59 11.11 12.13
C ASP A 207 -21.76 9.83 11.97
N PHE A 208 -20.79 9.87 11.08
CA PHE A 208 -19.82 8.78 10.92
C PHE A 208 -18.44 9.31 10.46
N ARG A 209 -17.45 8.45 10.48
CA ARG A 209 -16.08 8.77 10.05
C ARG A 209 -15.68 7.94 8.85
N LEU A 210 -14.86 8.52 7.98
CA LEU A 210 -14.34 7.88 6.78
C LEU A 210 -12.90 8.33 6.50
N ALA A 211 -12.24 7.65 5.57
CA ALA A 211 -10.90 8.01 5.15
C ALA A 211 -10.87 9.40 4.47
N GLY A 212 -9.90 10.21 4.85
CA GLY A 212 -9.64 11.54 4.28
C GLY A 212 -8.95 11.46 2.92
N ASN A 213 -8.75 12.63 2.31
CA ASN A 213 -8.03 12.74 1.05
C ASN A 213 -6.51 12.64 1.29
N PRO A 214 -5.79 11.69 0.68
CA PRO A 214 -4.34 11.59 0.81
C PRO A 214 -3.59 12.70 0.06
N ILE A 215 -4.21 13.34 -0.93
CA ILE A 215 -3.61 14.42 -1.71
C ILE A 215 -3.83 15.75 -0.99
N LYS A 216 -2.74 16.32 -0.48
CA LYS A 216 -2.75 17.62 0.21
C LYS A 216 -2.17 18.69 -0.70
N MET A 217 -2.97 19.67 -1.08
CA MET A 217 -2.57 20.77 -1.98
C MET A 217 -2.55 22.08 -1.20
N SER A 218 -1.47 22.84 -1.30
CA SER A 218 -1.27 24.10 -0.54
C SER A 218 -2.32 25.18 -0.82
N SER A 219 -2.94 25.14 -2.00
CA SER A 219 -3.96 26.12 -2.41
C SER A 219 -5.39 25.75 -1.99
N TYR A 220 -5.58 24.60 -1.35
CA TYR A 220 -6.91 24.14 -0.93
C TYR A 220 -6.89 23.73 0.53
N GLU A 221 -7.93 24.15 1.26
CA GLU A 221 -8.15 23.73 2.63
C GLU A 221 -8.49 22.25 2.71
N ASP A 222 -7.80 21.50 3.55
CA ASP A 222 -8.11 20.10 3.84
C ASP A 222 -9.04 20.01 5.06
N LYS A 223 -10.33 20.17 4.82
CA LYS A 223 -11.34 20.18 5.88
C LYS A 223 -11.44 18.83 6.61
N SER A 224 -11.55 18.90 7.93
CA SER A 224 -11.76 17.73 8.80
C SER A 224 -13.22 17.20 8.77
N THR A 225 -14.13 17.97 8.17
CA THR A 225 -15.54 17.60 8.01
C THR A 225 -15.89 17.68 6.54
N ARG A 226 -16.55 16.65 6.03
CA ARG A 226 -17.15 16.63 4.70
C ARG A 226 -18.60 17.12 4.79
N GLY A 227 -19.12 17.60 3.67
CA GLY A 227 -20.54 17.95 3.56
C GLY A 227 -21.45 16.71 3.71
N ASP A 228 -22.74 16.96 3.76
CA ASP A 228 -23.75 15.91 3.83
C ASP A 228 -23.64 14.98 2.62
N ILE A 229 -23.79 13.69 2.86
CA ILE A 229 -23.81 12.70 1.79
C ILE A 229 -25.21 12.69 1.18
N PRO A 230 -25.33 12.95 -0.13
CA PRO A 230 -26.64 13.00 -0.78
C PRO A 230 -27.24 11.60 -0.94
N ASP A 231 -28.56 11.54 -0.98
CA ASP A 231 -29.29 10.37 -1.44
C ASP A 231 -29.14 10.17 -2.96
N LEU A 232 -29.55 9.00 -3.42
CA LEU A 232 -29.58 8.71 -4.85
C LEU A 232 -30.41 9.79 -5.57
N ASP A 233 -29.77 10.41 -6.56
CA ASP A 233 -30.38 11.40 -7.46
C ASP A 233 -30.80 12.75 -6.81
N GLU A 234 -30.45 12.98 -5.56
CA GLU A 234 -30.82 14.20 -4.82
C GLU A 234 -30.38 15.50 -5.51
N HIS A 235 -29.28 15.48 -6.23
CA HIS A 235 -28.72 16.67 -6.88
C HIS A 235 -28.97 16.74 -8.39
N ARG A 236 -29.82 15.88 -8.98
CA ARG A 236 -30.11 15.83 -10.42
C ARG A 236 -30.37 17.20 -11.03
N GLU A 237 -31.43 17.86 -10.56
CA GLU A 237 -31.86 19.15 -11.12
C GLU A 237 -30.76 20.23 -10.98
N LYS A 238 -30.11 20.28 -9.81
CA LYS A 238 -29.01 21.20 -9.55
C LYS A 238 -27.85 21.01 -10.54
N ILE A 239 -27.48 19.75 -10.79
CA ILE A 239 -26.39 19.39 -11.70
C ILE A 239 -26.77 19.71 -13.14
N LEU A 240 -27.96 19.27 -13.59
CA LEU A 240 -28.44 19.53 -14.94
C LEU A 240 -28.55 21.03 -15.24
N LYS A 241 -29.04 21.81 -14.29
CA LYS A 241 -29.14 23.27 -14.41
C LYS A 241 -27.75 23.93 -14.49
N ALA A 242 -26.77 23.45 -13.70
CA ALA A 242 -25.42 24.00 -13.69
C ALA A 242 -24.65 23.74 -15.00
N VAL A 243 -24.93 22.63 -15.69
CA VAL A 243 -24.32 22.30 -16.99
C VAL A 243 -25.16 22.70 -18.20
N SER A 244 -26.21 23.51 -18.00
CA SER A 244 -27.11 24.05 -19.07
C SER A 244 -27.89 23.00 -19.87
N TYR A 245 -28.08 21.79 -19.31
CA TYR A 245 -28.95 20.78 -19.93
C TYR A 245 -30.40 20.96 -19.43
N THR A 246 -31.14 21.90 -20.02
CA THR A 246 -32.54 22.17 -19.60
C THR A 246 -33.56 21.16 -20.13
N HIS A 247 -33.18 20.23 -21.06
CA HIS A 247 -34.16 19.35 -21.74
C HIS A 247 -33.66 17.92 -22.07
N LEU A 248 -32.71 17.36 -21.33
CA LEU A 248 -32.32 15.94 -21.54
C LEU A 248 -32.96 15.04 -20.48
N THR A 249 -34.03 14.36 -20.87
CA THR A 249 -34.38 13.09 -20.23
C THR A 249 -33.27 12.08 -20.55
N LEU A 250 -32.44 11.74 -19.55
CA LEU A 250 -31.50 10.62 -19.71
C LEU A 250 -32.30 9.34 -20.01
N PRO A 251 -31.85 8.48 -20.95
CA PRO A 251 -32.49 7.20 -21.16
C PRO A 251 -32.49 6.41 -19.86
N THR A 252 -33.67 5.91 -19.46
CA THR A 252 -33.92 5.15 -18.24
C THR A 252 -33.36 3.71 -18.29
N THR A 253 -32.38 3.42 -19.11
CA THR A 253 -31.75 2.11 -19.18
C THR A 253 -30.33 2.18 -18.61
N MET A 254 -30.25 2.11 -17.29
CA MET A 254 -29.03 1.61 -16.66
C MET A 254 -29.10 0.07 -16.70
N TRP A 255 -28.25 -0.54 -17.50
CA TRP A 255 -27.97 -1.97 -17.39
C TRP A 255 -27.09 -2.17 -16.14
N VAL A 256 -27.58 -2.97 -15.21
CA VAL A 256 -26.89 -3.45 -14.01
C VAL A 256 -25.80 -4.46 -14.42
#